data_8edd0709d184ba208a7329c435295c98
#
_entry.id   8edd0709d184ba208a7329c435295c98
#
_cell.length_a   1.000
_cell.length_b   1.000
_cell.length_c   1.000
_cell.angle_alpha   90.00
_cell.angle_beta   90.00
_cell.angle_gamma   90.00
#
_symmetry.space_group_name_H-M   'P 1'
#
loop_
_entity.id
_entity.type
_entity.pdbx_description
1 polymer ?
#
loop_
_entity_poly.entity_id
_entity_poly.type
_entity_poly.pdbx_seq_one_letter_code
_entity_poly.pdbx_strand_id
1 'polypeptide(L)'
;MEGKEKRGVIVQSVARALTMISCFANDTELGISEIAERMDLSKSTTYGLVNTLTAFGYLEQTENKKYRLGLKLFELGNLVQSRMDVRMEARPYCQLLADKYRTTVHLATHSEGEIIYIDKVDNNLSLIHISEPTRRS
;
A
#
# COMPACT_ATOMS: atom_id res chain seq x y z
N MET A 1 27.34 3.09 5.25
CA MET A 1 27.60 2.96 6.37
C MET A 1 27.33 4.01 7.29
N GLU A 2 27.45 5.25 6.88
CA GLU A 2 27.09 6.31 7.76
C GLU A 2 25.65 6.25 8.12
N GLY A 3 24.80 5.87 7.20
CA GLY A 3 23.39 5.75 7.48
C GLY A 3 23.11 4.72 8.53
N LYS A 4 23.87 3.63 8.52
CA LYS A 4 23.70 2.65 9.53
C LYS A 4 24.08 3.12 10.89
N GLU A 5 25.15 3.87 10.97
CA GLU A 5 25.58 4.34 12.25
C GLU A 5 24.56 5.23 12.89
N LYS A 6 23.81 5.98 12.09
CA LYS A 6 22.83 6.89 12.63
C LYS A 6 21.50 6.25 12.93
N ARG A 7 21.30 5.01 12.53
CA ARG A 7 20.03 4.38 12.75
C ARG A 7 19.72 4.07 14.18
N GLY A 8 20.74 3.85 14.98
CA GLY A 8 20.50 3.45 16.34
C GLY A 8 20.16 1.99 16.47
N VAL A 9 19.60 1.63 17.59
CA VAL A 9 19.31 0.24 17.94
C VAL A 9 17.99 -0.18 17.29
N ILE A 10 17.98 -1.39 16.77
CA ILE A 10 16.77 -1.96 16.21
C ILE A 10 16.12 -2.85 17.26
N VAL A 11 14.88 -2.55 17.60
CA VAL A 11 14.13 -3.34 18.56
C VAL A 11 13.56 -4.54 17.82
N GLN A 12 13.98 -5.72 18.22
CA GLN A 12 13.69 -6.93 17.48
C GLN A 12 12.20 -7.22 17.37
N SER A 13 11.44 -7.04 18.43
CA SER A 13 10.01 -7.35 18.37
C SER A 13 9.28 -6.41 17.41
N VAL A 14 9.70 -5.15 17.36
CA VAL A 14 9.10 -4.21 16.43
C VAL A 14 9.47 -4.58 14.99
N ALA A 15 10.74 -4.91 14.76
CA ALA A 15 11.18 -5.33 13.44
C ALA A 15 10.40 -6.55 12.96
N ARG A 16 10.18 -7.50 13.86
CA ARG A 16 9.44 -8.71 13.52
C ARG A 16 7.99 -8.40 13.16
N ALA A 17 7.37 -7.50 13.93
CA ALA A 17 5.98 -7.14 13.65
C ALA A 17 5.85 -6.49 12.27
N LEU A 18 6.78 -5.60 11.96
CA LEU A 18 6.76 -4.92 10.66
C LEU A 18 7.01 -5.90 9.52
N THR A 19 7.95 -6.82 9.71
CA THR A 19 8.22 -7.84 8.70
C THR A 19 7.00 -8.74 8.50
N MET A 20 6.30 -9.02 9.59
CA MET A 20 5.12 -9.87 9.53
C MET A 20 4.04 -9.27 8.63
N ILE A 21 3.87 -7.96 8.67
CA ILE A 21 2.92 -7.30 7.79
C ILE A 21 3.28 -7.57 6.33
N SER A 22 4.57 -7.55 6.02
CA SER A 22 5.02 -7.79 4.65
C SER A 22 4.79 -9.22 4.18
N CYS A 23 4.57 -10.16 5.10
CA CYS A 23 4.28 -11.53 4.70
C CYS A 23 2.99 -11.64 3.91
N PHE A 24 2.11 -10.65 4.03
CA PHE A 24 0.83 -10.67 3.35
C PHE A 24 0.87 -10.03 1.95
N ALA A 25 2.06 -9.71 1.47
CA ALA A 25 2.16 -8.98 0.20
C ALA A 25 1.55 -9.74 -0.97
N ASN A 26 1.69 -11.07 -0.97
CA ASN A 26 1.20 -11.89 -2.07
C ASN A 26 0.09 -12.85 -1.68
N ASP A 27 -0.43 -12.72 -0.46
CA ASP A 27 -1.47 -13.61 0.01
C ASP A 27 -2.56 -12.81 0.69
N THR A 28 -3.79 -13.12 0.33
CA THR A 28 -4.92 -12.42 0.92
C THR A 28 -5.11 -12.78 2.39
N GLU A 29 -4.92 -14.05 2.73
CA GLU A 29 -5.10 -14.54 4.09
C GLU A 29 -4.00 -15.50 4.44
N LEU A 30 -3.57 -15.46 5.69
CA LEU A 30 -2.58 -16.41 6.21
C LEU A 30 -3.00 -16.84 7.61
N GLY A 31 -2.77 -18.10 7.91
CA GLY A 31 -3.00 -18.61 9.26
C GLY A 31 -1.75 -18.50 10.11
N ILE A 32 -1.90 -18.73 11.40
CA ILE A 32 -0.78 -18.63 12.34
C ILE A 32 0.38 -19.53 11.95
N SER A 33 0.09 -20.78 11.57
CA SER A 33 1.15 -21.71 11.21
C SER A 33 1.92 -21.24 9.98
N GLU A 34 1.19 -20.71 9.01
CA GLU A 34 1.83 -20.21 7.79
C GLU A 34 2.73 -19.02 8.09
N ILE A 35 2.27 -18.12 8.92
CA ILE A 35 3.06 -16.94 9.28
C ILE A 35 4.29 -17.38 10.07
N ALA A 36 4.09 -18.29 11.03
CA ALA A 36 5.20 -18.77 11.85
C ALA A 36 6.29 -19.40 10.99
N GLU A 37 5.87 -20.15 9.99
CA GLU A 37 6.82 -20.81 9.11
C GLU A 37 7.58 -19.80 8.29
N ARG A 38 6.91 -18.82 7.72
CA ARG A 38 7.55 -17.80 6.90
C ARG A 38 8.51 -16.94 7.71
N MET A 39 8.17 -16.69 8.96
CA MET A 39 9.00 -15.85 9.83
C MET A 39 10.04 -16.65 10.58
N ASP A 40 9.98 -17.97 10.50
CA ASP A 40 10.87 -18.84 11.27
C ASP A 40 10.77 -18.55 12.75
N LEU A 41 9.54 -18.50 13.23
CA LEU A 41 9.26 -18.22 14.64
C LEU A 41 8.38 -19.32 15.22
N SER A 42 8.39 -19.46 16.56
CA SER A 42 7.49 -20.38 17.21
C SER A 42 6.06 -19.88 17.07
N LYS A 43 5.11 -20.76 17.20
CA LYS A 43 3.71 -20.36 17.10
C LYS A 43 3.33 -19.42 18.23
N SER A 44 3.87 -19.61 19.41
CA SER A 44 3.51 -18.77 20.53
C SER A 44 4.03 -17.34 20.33
N THR A 45 5.25 -17.16 19.82
CA THR A 45 5.77 -15.85 19.52
C THR A 45 4.96 -15.20 18.39
N THR A 46 4.66 -15.99 17.37
CA THR A 46 3.87 -15.50 16.24
C THR A 46 2.49 -15.03 16.71
N TYR A 47 1.85 -15.83 17.56
CA TYR A 47 0.53 -15.50 18.06
C TYR A 47 0.54 -14.18 18.83
N GLY A 48 1.56 -13.95 19.64
CA GLY A 48 1.68 -12.70 20.37
C GLY A 48 1.80 -11.51 19.46
N LEU A 49 2.62 -11.62 18.41
CA LEU A 49 2.79 -10.54 17.46
C LEU A 49 1.49 -10.29 16.67
N VAL A 50 0.85 -11.38 16.22
CA VAL A 50 -0.39 -11.26 15.47
C VAL A 50 -1.48 -10.63 16.34
N ASN A 51 -1.57 -11.03 17.59
CA ASN A 51 -2.56 -10.44 18.49
C ASN A 51 -2.35 -8.96 18.67
N THR A 52 -1.10 -8.56 18.83
CA THR A 52 -0.79 -7.16 19.00
C THR A 52 -1.15 -6.37 17.75
N LEU A 53 -0.76 -6.86 16.59
CA LEU A 53 -1.09 -6.18 15.33
C LEU A 53 -2.60 -6.11 15.12
N THR A 54 -3.32 -7.15 15.51
CA THR A 54 -4.76 -7.16 15.38
C THR A 54 -5.40 -6.17 16.34
N ALA A 55 -4.89 -6.08 17.56
CA ALA A 55 -5.43 -5.15 18.54
C ALA A 55 -5.31 -3.71 18.08
N PHE A 56 -4.28 -3.40 17.28
CA PHE A 56 -4.08 -2.05 16.79
C PHE A 56 -4.65 -1.82 15.39
N GLY A 57 -5.32 -2.83 14.82
CA GLY A 57 -6.00 -2.66 13.53
C GLY A 57 -5.13 -2.89 12.32
N TYR A 58 -3.88 -3.34 12.51
CA TYR A 58 -3.00 -3.59 11.38
C TYR A 58 -3.24 -4.96 10.75
N LEU A 59 -3.82 -5.89 11.50
CA LEU A 59 -4.30 -7.15 10.97
C LEU A 59 -5.74 -7.32 11.41
N GLU A 60 -6.48 -8.16 10.70
CA GLU A 60 -7.84 -8.54 11.07
C GLU A 60 -7.96 -10.04 10.97
N GLN A 61 -8.69 -10.64 11.90
CA GLN A 61 -8.96 -12.06 11.82
C GLN A 61 -10.19 -12.28 10.97
N THR A 62 -10.09 -13.23 10.03
CA THR A 62 -11.20 -13.55 9.14
C THR A 62 -12.10 -14.59 9.81
N GLU A 63 -13.22 -14.88 9.16
CA GLU A 63 -14.15 -15.87 9.69
C GLU A 63 -13.53 -17.26 9.71
N ASN A 64 -12.55 -17.51 8.85
CA ASN A 64 -11.86 -18.79 8.82
C ASN A 64 -10.76 -18.90 9.85
N LYS A 65 -10.68 -17.92 10.74
CA LYS A 65 -9.65 -17.87 11.77
C LYS A 65 -8.26 -17.69 11.19
N LYS A 66 -8.17 -17.18 9.97
CA LYS A 66 -6.93 -16.73 9.41
C LYS A 66 -6.84 -15.23 9.60
N TYR A 67 -5.81 -14.63 9.07
CA TYR A 67 -5.59 -13.19 9.24
C TYR A 67 -5.37 -12.55 7.90
N ARG A 68 -5.67 -11.27 7.83
CA ARG A 68 -5.44 -10.46 6.63
C ARG A 68 -5.03 -9.07 7.05
N LEU A 69 -4.54 -8.27 6.10
CA LEU A 69 -4.14 -6.90 6.41
C LEU A 69 -5.37 -6.11 6.85
N GLY A 70 -5.17 -5.28 7.86
CA GLY A 70 -6.26 -4.55 8.49
C GLY A 70 -6.47 -3.17 7.91
N LEU A 71 -7.60 -2.58 8.27
CA LEU A 71 -8.02 -1.29 7.74
C LEU A 71 -7.08 -0.16 8.12
N LYS A 72 -6.38 -0.28 9.25
CA LYS A 72 -5.46 0.77 9.67
C LYS A 72 -4.40 1.05 8.61
N LEU A 73 -3.95 0.01 7.91
CA LEU A 73 -2.96 0.21 6.86
C LEU A 73 -3.52 1.02 5.70
N PHE A 74 -4.78 0.79 5.37
CA PHE A 74 -5.42 1.55 4.31
C PHE A 74 -5.54 3.03 4.70
N GLU A 75 -5.93 3.29 5.94
CA GLU A 75 -6.05 4.66 6.42
C GLU A 75 -4.73 5.38 6.36
N LEU A 76 -3.67 4.73 6.85
CA LEU A 76 -2.35 5.34 6.85
C LEU A 76 -1.82 5.51 5.43
N GLY A 77 -2.08 4.53 4.57
CA GLY A 77 -1.67 4.63 3.18
C GLY A 77 -2.32 5.80 2.47
N ASN A 78 -3.59 6.04 2.75
CA ASN A 78 -4.28 7.19 2.18
C ASN A 78 -3.65 8.50 2.62
N LEU A 79 -3.26 8.60 3.88
CA LEU A 79 -2.60 9.80 4.36
C LEU A 79 -1.27 10.02 3.65
N VAL A 80 -0.50 8.95 3.47
CA VAL A 80 0.75 9.05 2.75
C VAL A 80 0.50 9.54 1.33
N GLN A 81 -0.46 8.92 0.65
CA GLN A 81 -0.75 9.29 -0.72
C GLN A 81 -1.17 10.75 -0.85
N SER A 82 -2.00 11.22 0.07
CA SER A 82 -2.50 12.58 0.01
C SER A 82 -1.41 13.61 0.28
N ARG A 83 -0.31 13.19 0.89
CA ARG A 83 0.78 14.11 1.23
C ARG A 83 1.97 14.02 0.29
N MET A 84 1.84 13.26 -0.80
CA MET A 84 2.96 13.12 -1.72
C MET A 84 3.08 14.36 -2.58
N ASP A 85 4.20 15.06 -2.44
CA ASP A 85 4.42 16.29 -3.17
C ASP A 85 4.46 16.09 -4.67
N VAL A 86 5.02 14.97 -5.12
CA VAL A 86 5.16 14.72 -6.53
C VAL A 86 3.81 14.70 -7.23
N ARG A 87 2.79 14.23 -6.53
CA ARG A 87 1.46 14.21 -7.09
C ARG A 87 0.94 15.61 -7.36
N MET A 88 1.12 16.50 -6.38
CA MET A 88 0.65 17.85 -6.51
C MET A 88 1.46 18.65 -7.53
N GLU A 89 2.76 18.44 -7.53
CA GLU A 89 3.60 19.19 -8.46
C GLU A 89 3.45 18.72 -9.89
N ALA A 90 3.22 17.44 -10.09
CA ALA A 90 3.11 16.92 -11.44
C ALA A 90 1.73 17.14 -12.06
N ARG A 91 0.71 17.35 -11.22
CA ARG A 91 -0.65 17.44 -11.73
C ARG A 91 -0.88 18.50 -12.81
N PRO A 92 -0.36 19.73 -12.67
CA PRO A 92 -0.56 20.72 -13.72
C PRO A 92 0.03 20.27 -15.06
N TYR A 93 1.18 19.61 -15.04
CA TYR A 93 1.80 19.13 -16.27
C TYR A 93 1.01 17.97 -16.87
N CYS A 94 0.50 17.08 -16.01
CA CYS A 94 -0.33 15.99 -16.49
C CYS A 94 -1.62 16.54 -17.11
N GLN A 95 -2.19 17.56 -16.52
CA GLN A 95 -3.40 18.16 -17.04
C GLN A 95 -3.15 18.81 -18.41
N LEU A 96 -2.01 19.48 -18.54
CA LEU A 96 -1.64 20.11 -19.80
C LEU A 96 -1.52 19.05 -20.89
N LEU A 97 -0.86 17.94 -20.61
CA LEU A 97 -0.72 16.86 -21.57
C LEU A 97 -2.07 16.22 -21.91
N ALA A 98 -2.88 15.98 -20.88
CA ALA A 98 -4.18 15.37 -21.09
C ALA A 98 -5.04 16.23 -22.00
N ASP A 99 -5.02 17.52 -21.78
CA ASP A 99 -5.82 18.44 -22.58
C ASP A 99 -5.28 18.58 -24.01
N LYS A 100 -3.96 18.65 -24.12
CA LYS A 100 -3.35 18.85 -25.43
C LYS A 100 -3.59 17.68 -26.35
N TYR A 101 -3.47 16.48 -25.83
CA TYR A 101 -3.60 15.27 -26.63
C TYR A 101 -4.95 14.58 -26.48
N ARG A 102 -5.86 15.18 -25.72
CA ARG A 102 -7.23 14.65 -25.53
C ARG A 102 -7.18 13.21 -25.08
N THR A 103 -6.42 12.98 -24.02
CA THR A 103 -6.22 11.63 -23.53
C THR A 103 -6.14 11.65 -22.02
N THR A 104 -6.17 10.46 -21.45
CA THR A 104 -5.97 10.30 -20.01
C THR A 104 -4.50 10.12 -19.75
N VAL A 105 -3.98 10.82 -18.75
CA VAL A 105 -2.59 10.72 -18.35
C VAL A 105 -2.51 10.09 -16.97
N HIS A 106 -1.68 9.06 -16.86
CA HIS A 106 -1.46 8.38 -15.58
C HIS A 106 -0.11 8.80 -15.03
N LEU A 107 -0.10 9.19 -13.76
CA LEU A 107 1.13 9.48 -13.06
C LEU A 107 1.49 8.26 -12.24
N ALA A 108 2.70 7.78 -12.41
CA ALA A 108 3.15 6.60 -11.70
C ALA A 108 4.57 6.80 -11.21
N THR A 109 4.93 6.10 -10.15
CA THR A 109 6.29 6.10 -9.65
C THR A 109 6.78 4.67 -9.61
N HIS A 110 8.09 4.52 -9.57
CA HIS A 110 8.70 3.20 -9.56
C HIS A 110 9.33 2.97 -8.19
N SER A 111 9.05 1.85 -7.59
CA SER A 111 9.60 1.53 -6.28
C SER A 111 9.87 0.03 -6.20
N GLU A 112 11.11 -0.31 -5.89
CA GLU A 112 11.49 -1.70 -5.66
C GLU A 112 11.05 -2.63 -6.79
N GLY A 113 11.23 -2.17 -8.02
CA GLY A 113 10.91 -3.00 -9.17
C GLY A 113 9.46 -3.00 -9.59
N GLU A 114 8.63 -2.25 -8.92
CA GLU A 114 7.21 -2.22 -9.24
C GLU A 114 6.77 -0.81 -9.57
N ILE A 115 5.73 -0.72 -10.38
CA ILE A 115 5.16 0.56 -10.76
C ILE A 115 3.97 0.83 -9.87
N ILE A 116 3.97 2.00 -9.24
CA ILE A 116 2.88 2.41 -8.37
C ILE A 116 2.19 3.60 -9.01
N TYR A 117 0.91 3.44 -9.32
CA TYR A 117 0.13 4.51 -9.91
C TYR A 117 -0.31 5.48 -8.82
N ILE A 118 -0.06 6.76 -9.04
CA ILE A 118 -0.32 7.78 -8.06
C ILE A 118 -1.58 8.59 -8.39
N ASP A 119 -1.77 8.90 -9.66
CA ASP A 119 -2.85 9.79 -10.06
C ASP A 119 -3.28 9.50 -11.49
N LYS A 120 -4.49 9.91 -11.81
CA LYS A 120 -5.06 9.79 -13.14
C LYS A 120 -5.70 11.11 -13.47
N VAL A 121 -5.33 11.69 -14.62
CA VAL A 121 -5.83 12.98 -15.03
C VAL A 121 -6.48 12.85 -16.38
N ASP A 122 -7.76 13.22 -16.48
CA ASP A 122 -8.50 13.20 -17.72
C ASP A 122 -8.49 14.57 -18.34
N ASN A 123 -8.61 14.63 -19.67
CA ASN A 123 -8.70 15.93 -20.31
C ASN A 123 -10.08 16.53 -20.12
N ASN A 124 -10.16 17.85 -20.18
CA ASN A 124 -11.42 18.54 -19.94
C ASN A 124 -12.47 18.22 -20.98
N LEU A 125 -12.05 17.86 -22.18
CA LEU A 125 -13.00 17.52 -23.23
C LEU A 125 -13.63 16.18 -22.98
N SER A 126 -12.92 15.27 -22.32
CA SER A 126 -13.50 13.97 -22.06
C SER A 126 -14.65 14.08 -21.07
N LEU A 127 -14.70 15.12 -20.27
CA LEU A 127 -15.84 15.31 -19.39
C LEU A 127 -17.12 15.50 -20.17
N ILE A 128 -17.01 16.13 -21.33
CA ILE A 128 -18.18 16.29 -22.17
C ILE A 128 -18.60 14.96 -22.76
N HIS A 129 -17.62 14.16 -23.13
CA HIS A 129 -17.93 12.88 -23.74
C HIS A 129 -18.44 11.85 -22.76
N ILE A 130 -18.18 12.04 -21.49
CA ILE A 130 -18.63 11.11 -20.49
C ILE A 130 -20.15 10.93 -20.54
N SER A 131 -20.87 11.94 -20.97
CA SER A 131 -22.31 11.83 -21.02
C SER A 131 -22.77 10.84 -22.09
N GLU A 132 -21.89 10.42 -22.97
CA GLU A 132 -22.29 9.49 -24.01
C GLU A 132 -22.24 8.08 -23.50
N PRO A 133 -23.31 7.36 -23.61
CA PRO A 133 -23.39 6.05 -22.96
C PRO A 133 -22.48 5.00 -23.53
N THR A 134 -22.05 5.13 -24.73
CA THR A 134 -21.35 4.05 -25.29
C THR A 134 -19.94 3.94 -24.93
N ARG A 135 -19.50 4.82 -24.34
CA ARG A 135 -18.26 4.75 -24.11
C ARG A 135 -17.79 3.71 -23.46
N ARG A 136 -17.57 3.00 -23.22
CA ARG A 136 -17.20 2.07 -22.62
C ARG A 136 -16.42 1.27 -22.70
N SER A 137 -16.18 0.95 -22.54
CA SER A 137 -15.64 0.07 -22.60
C SER A 137 -14.60 -0.08 -22.28
#